data_c6bd5ce1b735b5bafdc6fb9887dfc448
#
_entry.id   c6bd5ce1b735b5bafdc6fb9887dfc448
#
_cell.length_a   1.000
_cell.length_b   1.000
_cell.length_c   1.000
_cell.angle_alpha   90.00
_cell.angle_beta   90.00
_cell.angle_gamma   90.00
#
_symmetry.space_group_name_H-M   'P 1'
#
loop_
_entity.id
_entity.type
_entity.pdbx_description
1 polymer ?
#
loop_
_entity_poly.entity_id
_entity_poly.type
_entity_poly.pdbx_seq_one_letter_code
_entity_poly.pdbx_strand_id
1 'polypeptide(L)'
;MQEYISVQGCKVHNLKNIDVKIPRNKLVVITGISGSGKSSLAFDTIYAEAQRRYLETFSVYARQFMGELKRPDVEKIEGLSPVIAIEQKTTTKNPRSTVGTITEVYDYLRLLYARIGIAHSKVTGKEMVSYSEDEIVSLILKKHINKKIKIFGPIVKSRKGSYRDLFSNLKRQGFEQVRIDEVLHDISPGMEVDRYKNHNIEVLVDYLTINQNENTIERLKNSVSVALSSGNNSLLINDNEQFSYYSKNLICLDSGISYEIPEPNSFSFNSPYGMCKGCKGLGSLNIVNVDSIIPDFNKTIYNGGIEPVGSFKNNWIFKQLEYISNKFNFSLKDKIKDIPKEAIDVILYGSKEKFEVVSKSLGLTRTYSIDFEGIVNFISNQFNESHSRKIKAWASSYMNKENCKTCNGKRLKEESLHFKILKRDINEVSNFSFDELNLWINELKRKLTDKELKIANEIINEILK
;
A
#
# COMPACT_ATOMS: atom_id res chain seq x y z
N MET A 1 -42.63 -19.17 28.28
CA MET A 1 -41.25 -18.80 27.90
C MET A 1 -40.30 -19.54 28.80
N GLN A 2 -39.19 -20.07 28.28
CA GLN A 2 -38.19 -20.71 29.15
C GLN A 2 -37.57 -19.68 30.07
N GLU A 3 -37.55 -19.95 31.38
CA GLU A 3 -37.00 -19.02 32.38
C GLU A 3 -35.48 -19.05 32.49
N TYR A 4 -34.85 -20.11 31.93
CA TYR A 4 -33.43 -20.37 32.05
C TYR A 4 -32.77 -20.67 30.68
N ILE A 5 -31.53 -20.32 30.54
CA ILE A 5 -30.61 -20.91 29.55
C ILE A 5 -30.02 -22.16 30.21
N SER A 6 -30.26 -23.33 29.64
CA SER A 6 -29.79 -24.61 30.17
C SER A 6 -28.65 -25.14 29.27
N VAL A 7 -27.48 -25.34 29.84
CA VAL A 7 -26.30 -25.95 29.19
C VAL A 7 -26.09 -27.30 29.86
N GLN A 8 -26.01 -28.35 29.06
CA GLN A 8 -25.80 -29.74 29.52
C GLN A 8 -24.61 -30.38 28.82
N GLY A 9 -23.76 -31.04 29.58
CA GLY A 9 -22.65 -31.83 29.04
C GLY A 9 -21.58 -30.98 28.35
N CYS A 10 -21.24 -29.78 28.86
CA CYS A 10 -20.27 -28.92 28.22
C CYS A 10 -18.83 -29.35 28.46
N LYS A 11 -18.08 -29.60 27.35
CA LYS A 11 -16.69 -30.08 27.33
C LYS A 11 -15.75 -29.14 26.54
N VAL A 12 -16.17 -27.90 26.30
CA VAL A 12 -15.38 -26.93 25.54
C VAL A 12 -14.11 -26.57 26.29
N HIS A 13 -12.96 -26.68 25.64
CA HIS A 13 -11.62 -26.41 26.17
C HIS A 13 -11.33 -27.20 27.48
N ASN A 14 -11.24 -26.48 28.61
CA ASN A 14 -10.95 -27.05 29.92
C ASN A 14 -12.18 -27.38 30.76
N LEU A 15 -13.38 -27.21 30.21
CA LEU A 15 -14.61 -27.59 30.91
C LEU A 15 -14.78 -29.13 30.96
N LYS A 16 -15.13 -29.64 32.14
CA LYS A 16 -15.16 -31.07 32.42
C LYS A 16 -16.59 -31.58 32.51
N ASN A 17 -17.30 -31.62 31.39
CA ASN A 17 -18.68 -32.14 31.29
C ASN A 17 -19.62 -31.49 32.29
N ILE A 18 -19.70 -30.16 32.28
CA ILE A 18 -20.47 -29.40 33.26
C ILE A 18 -21.91 -29.13 32.78
N ASP A 19 -22.82 -29.10 33.73
CA ASP A 19 -24.22 -28.68 33.56
C ASP A 19 -24.45 -27.36 34.29
N VAL A 20 -25.04 -26.38 33.58
CA VAL A 20 -25.31 -25.05 34.15
C VAL A 20 -26.68 -24.54 33.73
N LYS A 21 -27.43 -23.95 34.69
CA LYS A 21 -28.68 -23.22 34.44
C LYS A 21 -28.48 -21.75 34.74
N ILE A 22 -28.70 -20.89 33.76
CA ILE A 22 -28.50 -19.46 33.83
C ILE A 22 -29.86 -18.78 33.72
N PRO A 23 -30.26 -17.97 34.69
CA PRO A 23 -31.57 -17.30 34.66
C PRO A 23 -31.59 -16.24 33.55
N ARG A 24 -32.72 -16.18 32.84
CA ARG A 24 -32.97 -15.13 31.83
C ARG A 24 -33.48 -13.85 32.46
N ASN A 25 -33.31 -12.72 31.75
CA ASN A 25 -33.75 -11.40 32.19
C ASN A 25 -33.15 -10.95 33.53
N LYS A 26 -31.94 -11.42 33.83
CA LYS A 26 -31.18 -11.11 35.04
C LYS A 26 -29.74 -10.71 34.67
N LEU A 27 -29.14 -9.89 35.50
CA LEU A 27 -27.68 -9.70 35.47
C LEU A 27 -27.02 -10.93 36.10
N VAL A 28 -26.20 -11.65 35.32
CA VAL A 28 -25.51 -12.84 35.80
C VAL A 28 -24.02 -12.56 35.74
N VAL A 29 -23.31 -12.83 36.82
CA VAL A 29 -21.84 -12.67 36.92
C VAL A 29 -21.19 -14.03 37.02
N ILE A 30 -20.26 -14.33 36.09
CA ILE A 30 -19.44 -15.54 36.07
C ILE A 30 -18.08 -15.24 36.67
N THR A 31 -17.77 -15.80 37.84
CA THR A 31 -16.51 -15.56 38.56
C THR A 31 -15.67 -16.82 38.69
N GLY A 32 -14.40 -16.68 39.01
CA GLY A 32 -13.46 -17.77 39.21
C GLY A 32 -12.02 -17.34 38.91
N ILE A 33 -11.05 -18.18 39.26
CA ILE A 33 -9.62 -17.97 39.01
C ILE A 33 -9.31 -17.96 37.51
N SER A 34 -8.15 -17.42 37.11
CA SER A 34 -7.68 -17.46 35.72
C SER A 34 -7.58 -18.92 35.26
N GLY A 35 -8.02 -19.22 34.03
CA GLY A 35 -8.01 -20.56 33.47
C GLY A 35 -9.16 -21.49 33.95
N SER A 36 -10.11 -21.02 34.77
CA SER A 36 -11.23 -21.87 35.25
C SER A 36 -12.33 -22.15 34.23
N GLY A 37 -12.25 -21.62 32.99
CA GLY A 37 -13.25 -21.86 31.94
C GLY A 37 -14.39 -20.84 31.86
N LYS A 38 -14.31 -19.70 32.55
CA LYS A 38 -15.32 -18.63 32.50
C LYS A 38 -15.63 -18.16 31.08
N SER A 39 -14.56 -17.83 30.35
CA SER A 39 -14.67 -17.39 28.96
C SER A 39 -15.11 -18.52 28.04
N SER A 40 -14.66 -19.75 28.30
CA SER A 40 -15.07 -20.94 27.54
C SER A 40 -16.55 -21.22 27.68
N LEU A 41 -17.15 -21.01 28.86
CA LEU A 41 -18.60 -21.13 29.05
C LEU A 41 -19.35 -19.98 28.37
N ALA A 42 -18.95 -18.73 28.62
CA ALA A 42 -19.70 -17.55 28.17
C ALA A 42 -19.56 -17.35 26.64
N PHE A 43 -18.32 -17.33 26.12
CA PHE A 43 -18.05 -16.99 24.72
C PHE A 43 -17.95 -18.20 23.82
N ASP A 44 -17.13 -19.21 24.18
CA ASP A 44 -16.86 -20.34 23.29
C ASP A 44 -18.01 -21.39 23.31
N THR A 45 -18.94 -21.30 24.28
CA THR A 45 -20.10 -22.19 24.37
C THR A 45 -21.41 -21.46 24.11
N ILE A 46 -21.83 -20.56 25.01
CA ILE A 46 -23.18 -19.94 24.96
C ILE A 46 -23.28 -18.98 23.78
N TYR A 47 -22.34 -18.04 23.66
CA TYR A 47 -22.33 -17.08 22.56
C TYR A 47 -22.12 -17.77 21.22
N ALA A 48 -21.14 -18.69 21.11
CA ALA A 48 -20.83 -19.39 19.87
C ALA A 48 -22.03 -20.20 19.34
N GLU A 49 -22.76 -20.92 20.22
CA GLU A 49 -23.95 -21.70 19.82
C GLU A 49 -25.13 -20.79 19.47
N ALA A 50 -25.35 -19.72 20.23
CA ALA A 50 -26.42 -18.77 19.91
C ALA A 50 -26.17 -18.04 18.58
N GLN A 51 -24.93 -17.63 18.30
CA GLN A 51 -24.53 -17.04 17.02
C GLN A 51 -24.69 -18.06 15.88
N ARG A 52 -24.25 -19.31 16.07
CA ARG A 52 -24.40 -20.36 15.07
C ARG A 52 -25.87 -20.57 14.67
N ARG A 53 -26.79 -20.70 15.67
CA ARG A 53 -28.22 -20.83 15.44
C ARG A 53 -28.83 -19.61 14.76
N TYR A 54 -28.38 -18.41 15.14
CA TYR A 54 -28.83 -17.18 14.49
C TYR A 54 -28.41 -17.16 13.02
N LEU A 55 -27.17 -17.54 12.71
CA LEU A 55 -26.68 -17.60 11.32
C LEU A 55 -27.39 -18.68 10.47
N GLU A 56 -27.89 -19.77 11.10
CA GLU A 56 -28.69 -20.77 10.40
C GLU A 56 -30.03 -20.23 9.88
N THR A 57 -30.52 -19.11 10.42
CA THR A 57 -31.75 -18.46 9.91
C THR A 57 -31.53 -17.70 8.61
N PHE A 58 -30.27 -17.43 8.21
CA PHE A 58 -29.96 -16.75 6.96
C PHE A 58 -30.03 -17.69 5.76
N SER A 59 -30.19 -17.08 4.57
CA SER A 59 -30.18 -17.84 3.31
C SER A 59 -28.87 -18.60 3.08
N VAL A 60 -28.89 -19.68 2.33
CA VAL A 60 -27.69 -20.46 1.96
C VAL A 60 -26.61 -19.57 1.34
N TYR A 61 -27.02 -18.61 0.50
CA TYR A 61 -26.11 -17.67 -0.13
C TYR A 61 -25.39 -16.78 0.89
N ALA A 62 -26.12 -16.18 1.84
CA ALA A 62 -25.52 -15.34 2.88
C ALA A 62 -24.56 -16.13 3.79
N ARG A 63 -24.87 -17.39 4.11
CA ARG A 63 -24.00 -18.27 4.92
C ARG A 63 -22.64 -18.56 4.29
N GLN A 64 -22.55 -18.61 2.95
CA GLN A 64 -21.27 -18.82 2.24
C GLN A 64 -20.25 -17.70 2.50
N PHE A 65 -20.72 -16.47 2.71
CA PHE A 65 -19.85 -15.32 3.00
C PHE A 65 -19.47 -15.19 4.48
N MET A 66 -20.26 -15.76 5.39
CA MET A 66 -20.05 -15.63 6.84
C MET A 66 -19.14 -16.74 7.42
N GLY A 67 -18.84 -17.78 6.64
CA GLY A 67 -18.05 -18.93 7.06
C GLY A 67 -18.82 -19.92 7.94
N GLU A 68 -18.35 -21.16 8.01
CA GLU A 68 -18.91 -22.20 8.88
C GLU A 68 -18.49 -21.98 10.33
N LEU A 69 -19.48 -21.76 11.21
CA LEU A 69 -19.27 -21.81 12.67
C LEU A 69 -19.37 -23.26 13.14
N LYS A 70 -18.29 -23.76 13.77
CA LYS A 70 -18.29 -25.10 14.37
C LYS A 70 -19.21 -25.11 15.58
N ARG A 71 -19.99 -26.18 15.72
CA ARG A 71 -20.78 -26.43 16.92
C ARG A 71 -19.85 -26.63 18.12
N PRO A 72 -20.09 -25.93 19.26
CA PRO A 72 -19.36 -26.20 20.50
C PRO A 72 -19.52 -27.65 20.95
N ASP A 73 -18.52 -28.19 21.68
CA ASP A 73 -18.58 -29.52 22.28
C ASP A 73 -19.50 -29.47 23.53
N VAL A 74 -20.78 -29.68 23.28
CA VAL A 74 -21.84 -29.65 24.29
C VAL A 74 -22.96 -30.59 23.86
N GLU A 75 -23.52 -31.32 24.82
CA GLU A 75 -24.61 -32.25 24.54
C GLU A 75 -25.88 -31.52 24.15
N LYS A 76 -26.32 -30.55 24.98
CA LYS A 76 -27.54 -29.76 24.74
C LYS A 76 -27.47 -28.34 25.29
N ILE A 77 -27.96 -27.39 24.51
CA ILE A 77 -28.21 -26.02 24.98
C ILE A 77 -29.63 -25.59 24.61
N GLU A 78 -30.39 -25.13 25.58
CA GLU A 78 -31.77 -24.64 25.43
C GLU A 78 -31.93 -23.23 25.98
N GLY A 79 -32.98 -22.52 25.54
CA GLY A 79 -33.31 -21.17 26.02
C GLY A 79 -32.47 -20.05 25.47
N LEU A 80 -31.67 -20.28 24.40
CA LEU A 80 -30.89 -19.23 23.77
C LEU A 80 -31.77 -18.24 23.03
N SER A 81 -31.35 -16.97 23.06
CA SER A 81 -31.86 -15.85 22.22
C SER A 81 -30.75 -15.37 21.30
N PRO A 82 -31.03 -14.53 20.29
CA PRO A 82 -29.99 -13.76 19.60
C PRO A 82 -29.12 -13.01 20.61
N VAL A 83 -27.80 -13.07 20.42
CA VAL A 83 -26.81 -12.58 21.39
C VAL A 83 -25.91 -11.54 20.79
N ILE A 84 -25.45 -10.62 21.63
CA ILE A 84 -24.35 -9.68 21.36
C ILE A 84 -23.26 -9.97 22.38
N ALA A 85 -22.03 -10.13 21.93
CA ALA A 85 -20.86 -10.26 22.79
C ALA A 85 -19.95 -9.05 22.63
N ILE A 86 -19.49 -8.51 23.76
CA ILE A 86 -18.44 -7.51 23.83
C ILE A 86 -17.26 -8.17 24.51
N GLU A 87 -16.22 -8.48 23.73
CA GLU A 87 -15.02 -9.14 24.22
C GLU A 87 -13.90 -8.13 24.48
N GLN A 88 -13.13 -8.37 25.53
CA GLN A 88 -11.87 -7.67 25.72
C GLN A 88 -10.83 -8.21 24.74
N LYS A 89 -10.72 -7.59 23.56
CA LYS A 89 -9.65 -7.92 22.62
C LYS A 89 -8.36 -7.24 23.02
N THR A 90 -7.37 -8.02 23.43
CA THR A 90 -6.03 -7.54 23.77
C THR A 90 -5.14 -7.38 22.54
N THR A 91 -5.43 -8.05 21.41
CA THR A 91 -4.64 -7.95 20.18
C THR A 91 -5.52 -8.17 18.95
N THR A 92 -5.41 -7.27 17.96
CA THR A 92 -5.97 -7.50 16.63
C THR A 92 -4.94 -8.24 15.76
N LYS A 93 -5.34 -9.35 15.14
CA LYS A 93 -4.49 -10.08 14.18
C LYS A 93 -4.36 -9.35 12.84
N ASN A 94 -5.15 -8.31 12.60
CA ASN A 94 -5.09 -7.54 11.37
C ASN A 94 -3.99 -6.47 11.47
N PRO A 95 -2.91 -6.57 10.66
CA PRO A 95 -1.79 -5.62 10.73
C PRO A 95 -2.16 -4.19 10.29
N ARG A 96 -3.36 -4.01 9.73
CA ARG A 96 -3.88 -2.69 9.33
C ARG A 96 -4.77 -2.03 10.38
N SER A 97 -5.20 -2.75 11.39
CA SER A 97 -5.97 -2.18 12.50
C SER A 97 -5.05 -1.39 13.43
N THR A 98 -5.41 -0.15 13.66
CA THR A 98 -4.75 0.77 14.61
C THR A 98 -5.80 1.37 15.52
N VAL A 99 -5.42 1.97 16.65
CA VAL A 99 -6.35 2.69 17.53
C VAL A 99 -7.12 3.73 16.71
N GLY A 100 -6.42 4.55 15.91
CA GLY A 100 -7.04 5.58 15.08
C GLY A 100 -8.06 5.05 14.05
N THR A 101 -7.88 3.83 13.51
CA THR A 101 -8.85 3.23 12.58
C THR A 101 -10.04 2.56 13.29
N ILE A 102 -9.86 2.09 14.53
CA ILE A 102 -10.94 1.48 15.32
C ILE A 102 -11.85 2.56 15.93
N THR A 103 -11.26 3.69 16.29
CA THR A 103 -11.98 4.86 16.84
C THR A 103 -12.50 5.80 15.76
N GLU A 104 -12.26 5.50 14.48
CA GLU A 104 -12.59 6.34 13.31
C GLU A 104 -11.85 7.68 13.25
N VAL A 105 -11.06 8.03 14.26
CA VAL A 105 -10.26 9.27 14.29
C VAL A 105 -9.39 9.44 13.04
N TYR A 106 -8.79 8.34 12.54
CA TYR A 106 -7.99 8.37 11.31
C TYR A 106 -8.82 8.72 10.08
N ASP A 107 -10.09 8.33 10.03
CA ASP A 107 -10.98 8.64 8.90
C ASP A 107 -11.32 10.12 8.88
N TYR A 108 -11.54 10.73 10.03
CA TYR A 108 -11.71 12.18 10.15
C TYR A 108 -10.41 12.94 9.86
N LEU A 109 -9.25 12.45 10.29
CA LEU A 109 -7.96 13.05 9.92
C LEU A 109 -7.74 13.04 8.40
N ARG A 110 -8.05 11.93 7.70
CA ARG A 110 -7.97 11.87 6.24
C ARG A 110 -8.86 12.93 5.56
N LEU A 111 -10.06 13.11 6.06
CA LEU A 111 -10.99 14.12 5.57
C LEU A 111 -10.45 15.53 5.85
N LEU A 112 -9.92 15.77 7.03
CA LEU A 112 -9.31 17.05 7.42
C LEU A 112 -8.15 17.42 6.48
N TYR A 113 -7.21 16.49 6.25
CA TYR A 113 -6.07 16.71 5.35
C TYR A 113 -6.49 16.92 3.90
N ALA A 114 -7.54 16.24 3.43
CA ALA A 114 -8.08 16.45 2.09
C ALA A 114 -8.74 17.82 1.91
N ARG A 115 -9.25 18.44 2.99
CA ARG A 115 -10.00 19.70 2.93
C ARG A 115 -9.16 20.93 3.20
N ILE A 116 -8.24 20.86 4.15
CA ILE A 116 -7.42 22.03 4.58
C ILE A 116 -5.92 21.75 4.58
N GLY A 117 -5.48 20.58 4.12
CA GLY A 117 -4.06 20.27 4.00
C GLY A 117 -3.37 21.09 2.91
N ILE A 118 -2.28 21.78 3.27
CA ILE A 118 -1.48 22.56 2.34
C ILE A 118 -0.42 21.66 1.71
N ALA A 119 -0.42 21.57 0.38
CA ALA A 119 0.56 20.80 -0.37
C ALA A 119 1.91 21.50 -0.42
N HIS A 120 2.98 20.73 -0.25
CA HIS A 120 4.36 21.19 -0.38
C HIS A 120 5.09 20.40 -1.45
N SER A 121 5.92 21.06 -2.23
CA SER A 121 6.75 20.41 -3.24
C SER A 121 7.80 19.51 -2.59
N LYS A 122 7.91 18.27 -3.03
CA LYS A 122 8.93 17.34 -2.57
C LYS A 122 10.37 17.75 -2.94
N VAL A 123 10.53 18.61 -3.92
CA VAL A 123 11.84 19.08 -4.41
C VAL A 123 12.26 20.35 -3.72
N THR A 124 11.36 21.33 -3.64
CA THR A 124 11.70 22.68 -3.12
C THR A 124 11.24 22.90 -1.69
N GLY A 125 10.33 22.06 -1.17
CA GLY A 125 9.68 22.24 0.13
C GLY A 125 8.71 23.42 0.19
N LYS A 126 8.57 24.19 -0.89
CA LYS A 126 7.65 25.35 -0.97
C LYS A 126 6.21 24.90 -1.11
N GLU A 127 5.30 25.75 -0.65
CA GLU A 127 3.86 25.56 -0.82
C GLU A 127 3.49 25.52 -2.30
N MET A 128 2.55 24.67 -2.64
CA MET A 128 2.02 24.51 -3.99
C MET A 128 0.71 25.27 -4.13
N VAL A 129 0.47 25.79 -5.30
CA VAL A 129 -0.71 26.58 -5.63
C VAL A 129 -1.53 25.92 -6.72
N SER A 130 -2.82 26.14 -6.74
CA SER A 130 -3.71 25.80 -7.84
C SER A 130 -4.48 27.04 -8.26
N TYR A 131 -4.83 27.13 -9.53
CA TYR A 131 -5.55 28.26 -10.08
C TYR A 131 -6.79 27.78 -10.82
N SER A 132 -7.88 28.52 -10.73
CA SER A 132 -9.00 28.37 -11.66
C SER A 132 -8.58 28.83 -13.07
N GLU A 133 -9.33 28.42 -14.07
CA GLU A 133 -9.05 28.79 -15.46
C GLU A 133 -9.10 30.31 -15.68
N ASP A 134 -10.07 31.01 -15.05
CA ASP A 134 -10.18 32.46 -15.11
C ASP A 134 -9.01 33.16 -14.40
N GLU A 135 -8.55 32.63 -13.27
CA GLU A 135 -7.35 33.15 -12.59
C GLU A 135 -6.11 32.95 -13.45
N ILE A 136 -5.94 31.82 -14.12
CA ILE A 136 -4.83 31.55 -15.05
C ILE A 136 -4.83 32.62 -16.17
N VAL A 137 -5.99 32.85 -16.83
CA VAL A 137 -6.13 33.87 -17.87
C VAL A 137 -5.77 35.24 -17.34
N SER A 138 -6.28 35.62 -16.17
CA SER A 138 -6.01 36.92 -15.53
C SER A 138 -4.53 37.10 -15.20
N LEU A 139 -3.86 36.06 -14.71
CA LEU A 139 -2.42 36.06 -14.41
C LEU A 139 -1.58 36.20 -15.69
N ILE A 140 -1.95 35.48 -16.77
CA ILE A 140 -1.27 35.59 -18.07
C ILE A 140 -1.41 37.01 -18.64
N LEU A 141 -2.62 37.58 -18.64
CA LEU A 141 -2.87 38.93 -19.10
C LEU A 141 -2.05 39.98 -18.33
N LYS A 142 -1.94 39.80 -16.99
CA LYS A 142 -1.18 40.72 -16.14
C LYS A 142 0.33 40.58 -16.32
N LYS A 143 0.83 39.37 -16.42
CA LYS A 143 2.28 39.10 -16.43
C LYS A 143 2.94 39.29 -17.80
N HIS A 144 2.20 39.02 -18.89
CA HIS A 144 2.75 38.94 -20.24
C HIS A 144 2.17 39.99 -21.19
N ILE A 145 1.63 41.10 -20.64
CA ILE A 145 1.06 42.18 -21.48
C ILE A 145 2.07 42.70 -22.50
N ASN A 146 1.65 42.87 -23.75
CA ASN A 146 2.45 43.30 -24.91
C ASN A 146 3.60 42.33 -25.27
N LYS A 147 3.66 41.14 -24.68
CA LYS A 147 4.65 40.12 -25.04
C LYS A 147 4.06 39.09 -26.00
N LYS A 148 4.93 38.52 -26.83
CA LYS A 148 4.62 37.33 -27.64
C LYS A 148 4.83 36.11 -26.77
N ILE A 149 3.81 35.27 -26.67
CA ILE A 149 3.86 34.04 -25.86
C ILE A 149 3.55 32.81 -26.69
N LYS A 150 4.15 31.68 -26.27
CA LYS A 150 3.81 30.33 -26.73
C LYS A 150 3.11 29.61 -25.58
N ILE A 151 1.99 28.94 -25.88
CA ILE A 151 1.20 28.19 -24.90
C ILE A 151 1.39 26.70 -25.17
N PHE A 152 1.84 25.96 -24.17
CA PHE A 152 2.08 24.52 -24.27
C PHE A 152 1.23 23.74 -23.29
N GLY A 153 0.77 22.56 -23.74
CA GLY A 153 0.18 21.53 -22.88
C GLY A 153 1.19 20.39 -22.61
N PRO A 154 1.64 20.14 -21.34
CA PRO A 154 2.59 19.08 -21.04
C PRO A 154 1.89 17.72 -21.03
N ILE A 155 2.30 16.82 -21.95
CA ILE A 155 1.68 15.50 -22.11
C ILE A 155 2.51 14.40 -21.43
N VAL A 156 3.84 14.46 -21.60
CA VAL A 156 4.76 13.48 -21.03
C VAL A 156 5.78 14.20 -20.15
N LYS A 157 5.98 13.72 -18.92
CA LYS A 157 6.99 14.23 -18.00
C LYS A 157 7.92 13.09 -17.57
N SER A 158 9.18 13.16 -18.00
CA SER A 158 10.28 12.24 -17.61
C SER A 158 9.91 10.75 -17.67
N ARG A 159 9.38 10.30 -18.81
CA ARG A 159 8.99 8.88 -19.03
C ARG A 159 9.64 8.32 -20.27
N LYS A 160 9.99 7.02 -20.20
CA LYS A 160 10.50 6.26 -21.34
C LYS A 160 9.37 5.85 -22.29
N GLY A 161 9.64 5.82 -23.58
CA GLY A 161 8.69 5.40 -24.61
C GLY A 161 9.07 5.94 -25.99
N SER A 162 8.65 5.29 -27.07
CA SER A 162 8.85 5.77 -28.44
C SER A 162 7.82 6.83 -28.87
N TYR A 163 6.67 6.87 -28.22
CA TYR A 163 5.57 7.84 -28.39
C TYR A 163 5.01 8.00 -29.81
N ARG A 164 5.25 7.03 -30.71
CA ARG A 164 4.79 7.06 -32.11
C ARG A 164 3.28 7.27 -32.24
N ASP A 165 2.50 6.52 -31.45
CA ASP A 165 1.03 6.64 -31.44
C ASP A 165 0.55 7.99 -30.87
N LEU A 166 1.29 8.53 -29.89
CA LEU A 166 1.01 9.84 -29.32
C LEU A 166 1.14 10.93 -30.39
N PHE A 167 2.26 10.98 -31.13
CA PHE A 167 2.47 11.97 -32.18
C PHE A 167 1.44 11.83 -33.31
N SER A 168 1.09 10.61 -33.69
CA SER A 168 0.05 10.34 -34.69
C SER A 168 -1.34 10.85 -34.22
N ASN A 169 -1.66 10.69 -32.94
CA ASN A 169 -2.90 11.17 -32.36
C ASN A 169 -2.93 12.71 -32.28
N LEU A 170 -1.86 13.35 -31.86
CA LEU A 170 -1.74 14.80 -31.80
C LEU A 170 -1.91 15.42 -33.19
N LYS A 171 -1.29 14.81 -34.22
CA LYS A 171 -1.46 15.27 -35.62
C LYS A 171 -2.91 15.16 -36.09
N ARG A 172 -3.62 14.07 -35.74
CA ARG A 172 -5.05 13.92 -36.05
C ARG A 172 -5.95 14.93 -35.34
N GLN A 173 -5.55 15.37 -34.14
CA GLN A 173 -6.24 16.40 -33.37
C GLN A 173 -5.97 17.82 -33.91
N GLY A 174 -5.10 17.98 -34.90
CA GLY A 174 -4.80 19.27 -35.54
C GLY A 174 -3.60 20.00 -34.94
N PHE A 175 -2.85 19.39 -34.04
CA PHE A 175 -1.62 19.99 -33.56
C PHE A 175 -0.49 19.82 -34.57
N GLU A 176 0.29 20.89 -34.75
CA GLU A 176 1.37 20.92 -35.75
C GLU A 176 2.74 20.73 -35.13
N GLN A 177 2.95 21.21 -33.91
CA GLN A 177 4.25 21.26 -33.27
C GLN A 177 4.21 20.69 -31.84
N VAL A 178 5.33 20.06 -31.47
CA VAL A 178 5.62 19.57 -30.12
C VAL A 178 7.00 20.05 -29.69
N ARG A 179 7.14 20.30 -28.38
CA ARG A 179 8.45 20.50 -27.77
C ARG A 179 8.89 19.19 -27.12
N ILE A 180 10.05 18.67 -27.51
CA ILE A 180 10.61 17.43 -26.99
C ILE A 180 11.96 17.78 -26.37
N ASP A 181 12.11 17.48 -25.08
CA ASP A 181 13.38 17.74 -24.36
C ASP A 181 13.91 19.16 -24.62
N GLU A 182 13.02 20.14 -24.51
CA GLU A 182 13.27 21.57 -24.69
C GLU A 182 13.42 22.04 -26.14
N VAL A 183 13.41 21.18 -27.14
CA VAL A 183 13.52 21.52 -28.56
C VAL A 183 12.16 21.42 -29.24
N LEU A 184 11.82 22.44 -30.05
CA LEU A 184 10.57 22.47 -30.82
C LEU A 184 10.74 21.69 -32.12
N HIS A 185 9.77 20.82 -32.42
CA HIS A 185 9.74 19.96 -33.62
C HIS A 185 8.37 20.03 -34.28
N ASP A 186 8.34 19.98 -35.61
CA ASP A 186 7.10 19.76 -36.37
C ASP A 186 6.71 18.28 -36.30
N ILE A 187 5.40 18.02 -36.10
CA ILE A 187 4.90 16.64 -36.06
C ILE A 187 4.84 16.09 -37.47
N SER A 188 5.70 15.14 -37.77
CA SER A 188 5.78 14.42 -39.04
C SER A 188 5.17 13.01 -38.96
N PRO A 189 4.68 12.43 -40.10
CA PRO A 189 4.24 11.07 -40.13
C PRO A 189 5.34 10.09 -39.72
N GLY A 190 5.04 9.18 -38.81
CA GLY A 190 5.99 8.18 -38.31
C GLY A 190 7.01 8.70 -37.29
N MET A 191 6.85 9.94 -36.82
CA MET A 191 7.72 10.52 -35.77
C MET A 191 7.78 9.65 -34.54
N GLU A 192 8.99 9.43 -34.01
CA GLU A 192 9.26 8.67 -32.79
C GLU A 192 10.49 9.22 -32.09
N VAL A 193 10.65 8.88 -30.80
CA VAL A 193 11.84 9.22 -29.98
C VAL A 193 12.47 7.96 -29.38
N ASP A 194 13.66 8.10 -28.81
CA ASP A 194 14.40 6.97 -28.22
C ASP A 194 13.62 6.34 -27.05
N ARG A 195 13.11 5.11 -27.25
CA ARG A 195 12.30 4.38 -26.27
C ARG A 195 12.99 4.11 -24.93
N TYR A 196 14.32 4.22 -24.85
CA TYR A 196 15.10 3.89 -23.66
C TYR A 196 15.46 5.12 -22.82
N LYS A 197 15.28 6.32 -23.36
CA LYS A 197 15.49 7.60 -22.67
C LYS A 197 14.20 8.13 -22.06
N ASN A 198 14.34 8.89 -20.98
CA ASN A 198 13.22 9.65 -20.43
C ASN A 198 13.03 10.92 -21.25
N HIS A 199 11.79 11.18 -21.68
CA HIS A 199 11.44 12.34 -22.47
C HIS A 199 10.44 13.22 -21.75
N ASN A 200 10.53 14.55 -22.00
CA ASN A 200 9.49 15.52 -21.71
C ASN A 200 8.88 15.93 -23.06
N ILE A 201 7.56 15.84 -23.19
CA ILE A 201 6.86 16.17 -24.43
C ILE A 201 5.72 17.12 -24.08
N GLU A 202 5.75 18.32 -24.68
CA GLU A 202 4.69 19.32 -24.58
C GLU A 202 4.17 19.64 -25.98
N VAL A 203 2.84 19.73 -26.13
CA VAL A 203 2.23 20.14 -27.38
C VAL A 203 2.12 21.66 -27.43
N LEU A 204 2.52 22.29 -28.55
CA LEU A 204 2.27 23.70 -28.79
C LEU A 204 0.81 23.90 -29.18
N VAL A 205 0.07 24.63 -28.34
CA VAL A 205 -1.35 24.90 -28.55
C VAL A 205 -1.57 26.17 -29.32
N ASP A 206 -0.86 27.23 -28.94
CA ASP A 206 -1.05 28.55 -29.61
C ASP A 206 0.20 29.42 -29.47
N TYR A 207 0.27 30.38 -30.36
CA TYR A 207 1.27 31.47 -30.39
C TYR A 207 0.59 32.80 -30.61
N LEU A 208 0.57 33.66 -29.60
CA LEU A 208 -0.14 34.92 -29.67
C LEU A 208 0.57 36.08 -28.96
N THR A 209 0.26 37.31 -29.37
CA THR A 209 0.70 38.51 -28.66
C THR A 209 -0.40 38.94 -27.70
N ILE A 210 -0.08 39.07 -26.42
CA ILE A 210 -1.04 39.47 -25.40
C ILE A 210 -1.30 40.97 -25.48
N ASN A 211 -2.57 41.30 -25.65
CA ASN A 211 -3.08 42.70 -25.58
C ASN A 211 -4.46 42.67 -24.88
N GLN A 212 -5.01 43.88 -24.64
CA GLN A 212 -6.29 44.00 -23.92
C GLN A 212 -7.52 44.01 -24.84
N ASN A 213 -7.38 43.61 -26.10
CA ASN A 213 -8.49 43.53 -27.03
C ASN A 213 -9.38 42.31 -26.71
N GLU A 214 -10.69 42.49 -26.79
CA GLU A 214 -11.65 41.38 -26.50
C GLU A 214 -11.36 40.11 -27.31
N ASN A 215 -11.07 40.25 -28.61
CA ASN A 215 -10.72 39.08 -29.45
C ASN A 215 -9.47 38.34 -28.97
N THR A 216 -8.46 39.05 -28.43
CA THR A 216 -7.25 38.39 -27.87
C THR A 216 -7.57 37.68 -26.57
N ILE A 217 -8.43 38.27 -25.73
CA ILE A 217 -8.84 37.67 -24.46
C ILE A 217 -9.64 36.42 -24.72
N GLU A 218 -10.58 36.41 -25.67
CA GLU A 218 -11.35 35.25 -26.03
C GLU A 218 -10.48 34.13 -26.63
N ARG A 219 -9.57 34.48 -27.55
CA ARG A 219 -8.59 33.53 -28.09
C ARG A 219 -7.72 32.96 -27.00
N LEU A 220 -7.22 33.74 -26.04
CA LEU A 220 -6.43 33.30 -24.91
C LEU A 220 -7.22 32.29 -24.03
N LYS A 221 -8.48 32.59 -23.71
CA LYS A 221 -9.36 31.70 -22.96
C LYS A 221 -9.47 30.33 -23.64
N ASN A 222 -9.75 30.31 -24.94
CA ASN A 222 -9.85 29.08 -25.71
C ASN A 222 -8.52 28.33 -25.73
N SER A 223 -7.40 29.00 -25.95
CA SER A 223 -6.07 28.39 -25.98
C SER A 223 -5.67 27.82 -24.60
N VAL A 224 -5.99 28.52 -23.51
CA VAL A 224 -5.79 28.04 -22.12
C VAL A 224 -6.63 26.79 -21.87
N SER A 225 -7.89 26.77 -22.26
CA SER A 225 -8.79 25.61 -22.10
C SER A 225 -8.27 24.37 -22.86
N VAL A 226 -7.83 24.55 -24.11
CA VAL A 226 -7.23 23.48 -24.92
C VAL A 226 -5.91 22.99 -24.30
N ALA A 227 -5.05 23.91 -23.83
CA ALA A 227 -3.77 23.54 -23.20
C ALA A 227 -3.98 22.76 -21.90
N LEU A 228 -4.93 23.18 -21.05
CA LEU A 228 -5.28 22.48 -19.81
C LEU A 228 -5.86 21.09 -20.08
N SER A 229 -6.71 20.95 -21.08
CA SER A 229 -7.29 19.66 -21.45
C SER A 229 -6.25 18.68 -22.00
N SER A 230 -5.32 19.16 -22.83
CA SER A 230 -4.23 18.35 -23.40
C SER A 230 -3.12 18.07 -22.38
N GLY A 231 -2.87 18.99 -21.45
CA GLY A 231 -1.78 18.96 -20.48
C GLY A 231 -2.15 18.43 -19.09
N ASN A 232 -3.20 17.65 -18.96
CA ASN A 232 -3.67 17.10 -17.67
C ASN A 232 -3.85 18.18 -16.60
N ASN A 233 -4.66 19.20 -16.93
CA ASN A 233 -4.93 20.38 -16.11
C ASN A 233 -3.71 21.28 -15.82
N SER A 234 -2.65 21.18 -16.60
CA SER A 234 -1.44 21.99 -16.49
C SER A 234 -1.10 22.62 -17.83
N LEU A 235 -0.51 23.79 -17.81
CA LEU A 235 0.02 24.45 -19.01
C LEU A 235 1.33 25.20 -18.72
N LEU A 236 2.11 25.43 -19.77
CA LEU A 236 3.33 26.24 -19.73
C LEU A 236 3.17 27.42 -20.66
N ILE A 237 3.64 28.58 -20.22
CA ILE A 237 3.79 29.77 -21.05
C ILE A 237 5.28 30.04 -21.22
N ASN A 238 5.69 30.28 -22.46
CA ASN A 238 7.04 30.75 -22.77
C ASN A 238 6.93 32.11 -23.43
N ASP A 239 7.58 33.15 -22.89
CA ASP A 239 7.64 34.50 -23.41
C ASP A 239 8.98 34.82 -24.09
N ASN A 240 9.72 33.82 -24.55
CA ASN A 240 11.06 33.79 -25.10
C ASN A 240 12.18 34.10 -24.08
N GLU A 241 11.88 34.60 -22.89
CA GLU A 241 12.85 34.84 -21.81
C GLU A 241 12.79 33.72 -20.75
N GLN A 242 11.57 33.35 -20.35
CA GLN A 242 11.36 32.39 -19.28
C GLN A 242 10.11 31.54 -19.47
N PHE A 243 10.09 30.41 -18.77
CA PHE A 243 8.90 29.56 -18.65
C PHE A 243 8.11 29.92 -17.40
N SER A 244 6.78 29.94 -17.52
CA SER A 244 5.85 30.07 -16.40
C SER A 244 4.88 28.92 -16.40
N TYR A 245 4.71 28.30 -15.23
CA TYR A 245 3.85 27.15 -15.04
C TYR A 245 2.52 27.56 -14.40
N TYR A 246 1.41 27.08 -14.94
CA TYR A 246 0.07 27.26 -14.39
C TYR A 246 -0.65 25.93 -14.38
N SER A 247 -1.52 25.70 -13.38
CA SER A 247 -2.26 24.45 -13.28
C SER A 247 -3.54 24.62 -12.48
N LYS A 248 -4.57 23.85 -12.86
CA LYS A 248 -5.77 23.62 -12.04
C LYS A 248 -5.49 22.58 -10.95
N ASN A 249 -4.45 21.76 -11.12
CA ASN A 249 -3.89 20.91 -10.06
C ASN A 249 -2.93 21.71 -9.20
N LEU A 250 -2.56 21.16 -8.04
CA LEU A 250 -1.53 21.74 -7.18
C LEU A 250 -0.18 21.72 -7.89
N ILE A 251 0.46 22.87 -8.07
CA ILE A 251 1.73 22.99 -8.79
C ILE A 251 2.76 23.79 -7.98
N CYS A 252 4.00 23.34 -8.04
CA CYS A 252 5.15 24.11 -7.59
C CYS A 252 5.65 24.98 -8.73
N LEU A 253 5.60 26.30 -8.56
CA LEU A 253 5.97 27.27 -9.60
C LEU A 253 7.45 27.21 -9.98
N ASP A 254 8.33 26.80 -9.06
CA ASP A 254 9.77 26.74 -9.32
C ASP A 254 10.17 25.44 -10.05
N SER A 255 9.59 24.29 -9.69
CA SER A 255 10.00 23.00 -10.23
C SER A 255 9.02 22.42 -11.27
N GLY A 256 7.85 23.01 -11.44
CA GLY A 256 6.81 22.51 -12.33
C GLY A 256 6.20 21.16 -11.91
N ILE A 257 6.59 20.63 -10.72
CA ILE A 257 5.96 19.42 -10.19
C ILE A 257 4.53 19.72 -9.81
N SER A 258 3.61 18.83 -10.21
CA SER A 258 2.19 18.96 -9.88
C SER A 258 1.69 17.72 -9.13
N TYR A 259 0.77 17.95 -8.18
CA TYR A 259 -0.01 16.90 -7.50
C TYR A 259 -1.47 17.08 -7.85
N GLU A 260 -2.18 15.96 -7.90
CA GLU A 260 -3.64 15.99 -8.01
C GLU A 260 -4.25 16.58 -6.73
N ILE A 261 -5.43 17.19 -6.85
CA ILE A 261 -6.18 17.64 -5.68
C ILE A 261 -6.51 16.41 -4.84
N PRO A 262 -6.17 16.42 -3.54
CA PRO A 262 -6.28 15.22 -2.73
C PRO A 262 -7.72 14.93 -2.34
N GLU A 263 -8.08 13.66 -2.40
CA GLU A 263 -9.29 13.12 -1.81
C GLU A 263 -8.97 12.38 -0.49
N PRO A 264 -9.94 12.13 0.40
CA PRO A 264 -9.69 11.36 1.62
C PRO A 264 -9.02 10.00 1.39
N ASN A 265 -9.27 9.36 0.24
CA ASN A 265 -8.63 8.12 -0.17
C ASN A 265 -7.13 8.26 -0.49
N SER A 266 -6.67 9.46 -0.83
CA SER A 266 -5.25 9.76 -1.05
C SER A 266 -4.43 9.64 0.24
N PHE A 267 -5.05 9.74 1.41
CA PHE A 267 -4.45 9.60 2.73
C PHE A 267 -4.75 8.25 3.39
N SER A 268 -5.37 7.30 2.69
CA SER A 268 -5.67 5.98 3.24
C SER A 268 -4.58 4.97 2.90
N PHE A 269 -3.95 4.39 3.93
CA PHE A 269 -3.02 3.27 3.73
C PHE A 269 -3.74 1.95 3.38
N ASN A 270 -5.07 1.92 3.42
CA ASN A 270 -5.90 0.79 2.98
C ASN A 270 -6.41 0.95 1.53
N SER A 271 -6.22 2.12 0.93
CA SER A 271 -6.65 2.42 -0.44
C SER A 271 -5.45 2.38 -1.41
N PRO A 272 -5.62 1.82 -2.63
CA PRO A 272 -4.59 1.87 -3.68
C PRO A 272 -4.13 3.28 -4.03
N TYR A 273 -4.98 4.29 -3.83
CA TYR A 273 -4.69 5.70 -4.10
C TYR A 273 -3.73 6.34 -3.10
N GLY A 274 -3.73 5.87 -1.84
CA GLY A 274 -2.91 6.46 -0.77
C GLY A 274 -1.81 5.55 -0.24
N MET A 275 -1.92 4.23 -0.40
CA MET A 275 -0.98 3.28 0.17
C MET A 275 0.41 3.34 -0.48
N CYS A 276 1.44 3.13 0.31
CA CYS A 276 2.79 2.88 -0.19
C CYS A 276 2.81 1.65 -1.11
N LYS A 277 3.32 1.80 -2.33
CA LYS A 277 3.39 0.70 -3.30
C LYS A 277 4.33 -0.43 -2.86
N GLY A 278 5.41 -0.12 -2.12
CA GLY A 278 6.39 -1.09 -1.66
C GLY A 278 5.83 -2.08 -0.63
N CYS A 279 5.10 -1.59 0.37
CA CYS A 279 4.53 -2.44 1.43
C CYS A 279 3.00 -2.59 1.37
N LYS A 280 2.36 -2.07 0.34
CA LYS A 280 0.89 -2.08 0.18
C LYS A 280 0.15 -1.60 1.44
N GLY A 281 0.68 -0.54 2.09
CA GLY A 281 0.09 0.08 3.27
C GLY A 281 0.39 -0.60 4.61
N LEU A 282 1.24 -1.62 4.65
CA LEU A 282 1.58 -2.33 5.89
C LEU A 282 2.62 -1.58 6.74
N GLY A 283 3.46 -0.75 6.13
CA GLY A 283 4.55 -0.03 6.79
C GLY A 283 5.80 -0.88 7.02
N SER A 284 5.65 -2.20 7.01
CA SER A 284 6.73 -3.17 7.21
C SER A 284 6.63 -4.31 6.22
N LEU A 285 7.73 -5.01 6.02
CA LEU A 285 7.85 -6.18 5.17
C LEU A 285 8.46 -7.32 5.97
N ASN A 286 8.03 -8.54 5.69
CA ASN A 286 8.72 -9.73 6.18
C ASN A 286 9.88 -10.01 5.23
N ILE A 287 11.10 -9.87 5.73
CA ILE A 287 12.35 -10.08 4.97
C ILE A 287 13.03 -11.32 5.54
N VAL A 288 13.49 -12.19 4.65
CA VAL A 288 14.18 -13.42 5.06
C VAL A 288 15.48 -13.05 5.76
N ASN A 289 15.68 -13.60 6.96
CA ASN A 289 16.88 -13.44 7.76
C ASN A 289 17.89 -14.52 7.41
N VAL A 290 19.01 -14.15 6.80
CA VAL A 290 20.07 -15.09 6.40
C VAL A 290 20.69 -15.79 7.58
N ASP A 291 20.83 -15.13 8.75
CA ASP A 291 21.37 -15.73 9.97
C ASP A 291 20.46 -16.86 10.50
N SER A 292 19.16 -16.80 10.21
CA SER A 292 18.23 -17.88 10.53
C SER A 292 18.32 -19.04 9.54
N ILE A 293 18.78 -18.78 8.30
CA ILE A 293 19.03 -19.83 7.29
C ILE A 293 20.32 -20.59 7.62
N ILE A 294 21.39 -19.88 7.97
CA ILE A 294 22.71 -20.43 8.30
C ILE A 294 23.09 -19.97 9.70
N PRO A 295 22.56 -20.63 10.74
CA PRO A 295 22.81 -20.20 12.13
C PRO A 295 24.21 -20.55 12.62
N ASP A 296 24.89 -21.51 11.97
CA ASP A 296 26.24 -21.94 12.38
C ASP A 296 27.09 -22.28 11.12
N PHE A 297 28.00 -21.43 10.79
CA PHE A 297 28.93 -21.61 9.67
C PHE A 297 29.97 -22.74 9.88
N ASN A 298 30.09 -23.33 11.09
CA ASN A 298 30.93 -24.50 11.32
C ASN A 298 30.22 -25.80 10.98
N LYS A 299 28.90 -25.80 10.78
CA LYS A 299 28.16 -26.95 10.28
C LYS A 299 28.39 -27.14 8.78
N THR A 300 28.10 -28.36 8.31
CA THR A 300 28.17 -28.72 6.89
C THR A 300 26.75 -28.70 6.30
N ILE A 301 26.61 -28.47 5.01
CA ILE A 301 25.32 -28.57 4.31
C ILE A 301 24.73 -29.99 4.49
N TYR A 302 25.59 -31.02 4.43
CA TYR A 302 25.21 -32.40 4.61
C TYR A 302 24.54 -32.66 5.97
N ASN A 303 25.01 -32.04 7.03
CA ASN A 303 24.49 -32.18 8.41
C ASN A 303 23.46 -31.07 8.78
N GLY A 304 22.81 -30.47 7.81
CA GLY A 304 21.75 -29.49 8.06
C GLY A 304 22.24 -28.09 8.42
N GLY A 305 23.39 -27.67 7.92
CA GLY A 305 23.90 -26.30 8.11
C GLY A 305 23.05 -25.23 7.42
N ILE A 306 22.20 -25.63 6.46
CA ILE A 306 21.14 -24.80 5.89
C ILE A 306 19.82 -25.26 6.53
N GLU A 307 19.41 -24.57 7.57
CA GLU A 307 18.29 -24.94 8.44
C GLU A 307 16.97 -25.26 7.68
N PRO A 308 16.50 -24.43 6.71
CA PRO A 308 15.28 -24.69 5.96
C PRO A 308 15.31 -25.97 5.11
N VAL A 309 16.50 -26.42 4.71
CA VAL A 309 16.71 -27.63 3.88
C VAL A 309 16.83 -28.87 4.76
N GLY A 310 17.40 -28.70 5.95
CA GLY A 310 17.68 -29.78 6.88
C GLY A 310 18.87 -30.66 6.49
N SER A 311 19.02 -31.81 7.15
CA SER A 311 20.08 -32.77 6.86
C SER A 311 19.88 -33.44 5.50
N PHE A 312 20.97 -33.98 4.93
CA PHE A 312 20.99 -34.61 3.62
C PHE A 312 19.86 -35.64 3.44
N LYS A 313 19.15 -35.51 2.34
CA LYS A 313 18.13 -36.42 1.84
C LYS A 313 18.30 -36.60 0.35
N ASN A 314 18.05 -37.79 -0.16
CA ASN A 314 18.07 -38.01 -1.61
C ASN A 314 16.80 -37.43 -2.27
N ASN A 315 16.72 -36.10 -2.29
CA ASN A 315 15.60 -35.34 -2.86
C ASN A 315 16.11 -34.30 -3.88
N TRP A 316 15.16 -33.62 -4.53
CA TRP A 316 15.43 -32.70 -5.61
C TRP A 316 16.32 -31.51 -5.21
N ILE A 317 16.15 -30.95 -4.02
CA ILE A 317 16.92 -29.78 -3.56
C ILE A 317 18.39 -30.17 -3.35
N PHE A 318 18.67 -31.36 -2.79
CA PHE A 318 20.05 -31.80 -2.60
C PHE A 318 20.75 -32.12 -3.92
N LYS A 319 20.05 -32.60 -4.96
CA LYS A 319 20.64 -32.77 -6.30
C LYS A 319 21.05 -31.44 -6.92
N GLN A 320 20.29 -30.37 -6.68
CA GLN A 320 20.65 -29.04 -7.11
C GLN A 320 21.87 -28.51 -6.35
N LEU A 321 21.92 -28.71 -5.03
CA LEU A 321 23.06 -28.35 -4.20
C LEU A 321 24.33 -29.13 -4.57
N GLU A 322 24.22 -30.43 -4.93
CA GLU A 322 25.33 -31.23 -5.46
C GLU A 322 25.86 -30.69 -6.78
N TYR A 323 24.98 -30.23 -7.68
CA TYR A 323 25.40 -29.59 -8.92
C TYR A 323 26.18 -28.28 -8.64
N ILE A 324 25.67 -27.44 -7.73
CA ILE A 324 26.35 -26.19 -7.32
C ILE A 324 27.72 -26.53 -6.69
N SER A 325 27.80 -27.57 -5.85
CA SER A 325 29.04 -27.99 -5.22
C SER A 325 30.09 -28.42 -6.23
N ASN A 326 29.71 -29.17 -7.26
CA ASN A 326 30.59 -29.58 -8.34
C ASN A 326 31.08 -28.40 -9.19
N LYS A 327 30.17 -27.42 -9.47
CA LYS A 327 30.51 -26.24 -10.27
C LYS A 327 31.53 -25.33 -9.57
N PHE A 328 31.39 -25.17 -8.24
CA PHE A 328 32.25 -24.29 -7.45
C PHE A 328 33.38 -25.04 -6.70
N ASN A 329 33.60 -26.34 -7.02
CA ASN A 329 34.67 -27.18 -6.48
C ASN A 329 34.70 -27.26 -4.94
N PHE A 330 33.54 -27.49 -4.28
CA PHE A 330 33.45 -27.77 -2.87
C PHE A 330 32.61 -29.04 -2.62
N SER A 331 32.64 -29.57 -1.39
CA SER A 331 31.83 -30.70 -0.98
C SER A 331 30.71 -30.29 -0.05
N LEU A 332 29.51 -30.87 -0.15
CA LEU A 332 28.44 -30.65 0.82
C LEU A 332 28.84 -31.07 2.26
N LYS A 333 29.95 -31.78 2.43
CA LYS A 333 30.55 -32.19 3.73
C LYS A 333 31.58 -31.14 4.22
N ASP A 334 31.92 -30.13 3.45
CA ASP A 334 32.78 -29.05 3.90
C ASP A 334 32.00 -28.15 4.84
N LYS A 335 32.69 -27.49 5.78
CA LYS A 335 32.06 -26.49 6.64
C LYS A 335 31.65 -25.29 5.81
N ILE A 336 30.49 -24.74 6.10
CA ILE A 336 29.93 -23.61 5.32
C ILE A 336 30.89 -22.42 5.26
N LYS A 337 31.66 -22.17 6.31
CA LYS A 337 32.69 -21.11 6.35
C LYS A 337 33.82 -21.31 5.34
N ASP A 338 34.09 -22.54 4.94
CA ASP A 338 35.18 -22.93 4.02
C ASP A 338 34.69 -23.00 2.55
N ILE A 339 33.38 -22.84 2.31
CA ILE A 339 32.78 -22.80 0.97
C ILE A 339 33.02 -21.42 0.31
N PRO A 340 33.35 -21.35 -0.99
CA PRO A 340 33.50 -20.10 -1.71
C PRO A 340 32.28 -19.19 -1.58
N LYS A 341 32.50 -17.89 -1.35
CA LYS A 341 31.43 -16.91 -1.14
C LYS A 341 30.44 -16.87 -2.29
N GLU A 342 30.95 -16.95 -3.54
CA GLU A 342 30.13 -16.97 -4.75
C GLU A 342 29.15 -18.17 -4.75
N ALA A 343 29.59 -19.33 -4.24
CA ALA A 343 28.74 -20.51 -4.11
C ALA A 343 27.66 -20.30 -3.05
N ILE A 344 27.99 -19.69 -1.91
CA ILE A 344 27.03 -19.34 -0.87
C ILE A 344 26.00 -18.33 -1.40
N ASP A 345 26.44 -17.32 -2.14
CA ASP A 345 25.54 -16.33 -2.75
C ASP A 345 24.57 -17.00 -3.75
N VAL A 346 25.04 -17.95 -4.55
CA VAL A 346 24.18 -18.73 -5.45
C VAL A 346 23.19 -19.60 -4.65
N ILE A 347 23.63 -20.25 -3.58
CA ILE A 347 22.76 -21.07 -2.72
C ILE A 347 21.69 -20.18 -2.07
N LEU A 348 22.04 -19.00 -1.59
CA LEU A 348 21.10 -18.11 -0.91
C LEU A 348 20.16 -17.42 -1.88
N TYR A 349 20.68 -16.82 -2.95
CA TYR A 349 19.92 -15.89 -3.81
C TYR A 349 19.59 -16.43 -5.19
N GLY A 350 20.12 -17.60 -5.54
CA GLY A 350 19.89 -18.22 -6.85
C GLY A 350 20.87 -17.75 -7.92
N SER A 351 20.70 -18.29 -9.12
CA SER A 351 21.48 -17.94 -10.31
C SER A 351 20.57 -17.76 -11.51
N LYS A 352 20.93 -16.81 -12.39
CA LYS A 352 20.28 -16.66 -13.71
C LYS A 352 20.73 -17.69 -14.74
N GLU A 353 21.81 -18.42 -14.45
CA GLU A 353 22.30 -19.46 -15.31
C GLU A 353 21.45 -20.74 -15.13
N LYS A 354 21.15 -21.38 -16.24
CA LYS A 354 20.43 -22.65 -16.24
C LYS A 354 21.36 -23.78 -15.81
N PHE A 355 20.92 -24.58 -14.86
CA PHE A 355 21.63 -25.75 -14.38
C PHE A 355 21.09 -27.01 -15.03
N GLU A 356 21.97 -27.89 -15.51
CA GLU A 356 21.60 -29.19 -16.03
C GLU A 356 21.66 -30.24 -14.91
N VAL A 357 20.49 -30.69 -14.45
CA VAL A 357 20.38 -31.74 -13.43
C VAL A 357 19.98 -33.04 -14.06
N VAL A 358 20.83 -34.07 -13.88
CA VAL A 358 20.58 -35.42 -14.37
C VAL A 358 19.79 -36.21 -13.32
N SER A 359 18.60 -36.64 -13.69
CA SER A 359 17.80 -37.53 -12.86
C SER A 359 17.71 -38.94 -13.48
N LYS A 360 18.10 -39.96 -12.70
CA LYS A 360 17.93 -41.39 -13.06
C LYS A 360 16.72 -41.95 -12.32
N SER A 361 15.67 -42.32 -13.05
CA SER A 361 14.49 -42.99 -12.48
C SER A 361 14.06 -44.13 -13.40
N LEU A 362 13.81 -45.29 -12.85
CA LEU A 362 13.35 -46.49 -13.57
C LEU A 362 14.20 -46.87 -14.81
N GLY A 363 15.55 -46.73 -14.71
CA GLY A 363 16.45 -47.04 -15.83
C GLY A 363 16.54 -45.95 -16.91
N LEU A 364 15.76 -44.87 -16.83
CA LEU A 364 15.81 -43.74 -17.75
C LEU A 364 16.62 -42.60 -17.14
N THR A 365 17.58 -42.08 -17.92
CA THR A 365 18.33 -40.87 -17.58
C THR A 365 17.67 -39.69 -18.27
N ARG A 366 17.23 -38.70 -17.50
CA ARG A 366 16.68 -37.44 -18.04
C ARG A 366 17.50 -36.28 -17.52
N THR A 367 17.87 -35.37 -18.41
CA THR A 367 18.52 -34.11 -18.10
C THR A 367 17.47 -33.00 -18.07
N TYR A 368 17.39 -32.29 -16.97
CA TYR A 368 16.51 -31.12 -16.80
C TYR A 368 17.36 -29.87 -16.75
N SER A 369 17.01 -28.89 -17.54
CA SER A 369 17.56 -27.53 -17.44
C SER A 369 16.67 -26.72 -16.49
N ILE A 370 17.22 -26.31 -15.35
CA ILE A 370 16.49 -25.61 -14.30
C ILE A 370 17.25 -24.38 -13.83
N ASP A 371 16.48 -23.36 -13.44
CA ASP A 371 16.98 -22.20 -12.74
C ASP A 371 16.91 -22.50 -11.23
N PHE A 372 18.03 -22.32 -10.53
CA PHE A 372 18.03 -22.42 -9.08
C PHE A 372 17.59 -21.08 -8.50
N GLU A 373 16.39 -21.03 -7.89
CA GLU A 373 15.82 -19.79 -7.38
C GLU A 373 16.53 -19.26 -6.12
N GLY A 374 17.26 -20.09 -5.40
CA GLY A 374 17.89 -19.76 -4.12
C GLY A 374 16.95 -19.88 -2.92
N ILE A 375 17.54 -20.19 -1.76
CA ILE A 375 16.82 -20.47 -0.52
C ILE A 375 16.01 -19.26 -0.03
N VAL A 376 16.55 -18.04 -0.16
CA VAL A 376 15.88 -16.79 0.23
C VAL A 376 14.63 -16.57 -0.60
N ASN A 377 14.72 -16.74 -1.92
CA ASN A 377 13.58 -16.58 -2.81
C ASN A 377 12.56 -17.70 -2.61
N PHE A 378 13.01 -18.93 -2.42
CA PHE A 378 12.14 -20.06 -2.09
C PHE A 378 11.29 -19.79 -0.84
N ILE A 379 11.92 -19.37 0.28
CA ILE A 379 11.19 -19.03 1.52
C ILE A 379 10.21 -17.89 1.29
N SER A 380 10.63 -16.84 0.56
CA SER A 380 9.78 -15.69 0.24
C SER A 380 8.55 -16.09 -0.59
N ASN A 381 8.74 -16.96 -1.59
CA ASN A 381 7.65 -17.48 -2.43
C ASN A 381 6.70 -18.38 -1.62
N GLN A 382 7.23 -19.27 -0.75
CA GLN A 382 6.40 -20.08 0.14
C GLN A 382 5.57 -19.24 1.11
N PHE A 383 6.12 -18.14 1.61
CA PHE A 383 5.37 -17.21 2.47
C PHE A 383 4.26 -16.48 1.72
N ASN A 384 4.53 -15.99 0.51
CA ASN A 384 3.61 -15.17 -0.25
C ASN A 384 2.53 -15.99 -0.96
N GLU A 385 2.89 -17.10 -1.61
CA GLU A 385 2.05 -17.81 -2.56
C GLU A 385 1.37 -19.06 -1.98
N SER A 386 1.95 -19.69 -0.94
CA SER A 386 1.36 -20.88 -0.37
C SER A 386 -0.01 -20.64 0.25
N HIS A 387 -0.96 -21.51 0.01
CA HIS A 387 -2.27 -21.50 0.68
C HIS A 387 -2.26 -22.22 2.04
N SER A 388 -1.22 -23.01 2.33
CA SER A 388 -1.09 -23.76 3.57
C SER A 388 -0.64 -22.88 4.73
N ARG A 389 -1.45 -22.82 5.80
CA ARG A 389 -1.08 -22.11 7.04
C ARG A 389 0.20 -22.64 7.68
N LYS A 390 0.45 -23.96 7.58
CA LYS A 390 1.66 -24.59 8.13
C LYS A 390 2.91 -24.15 7.38
N ILE A 391 2.84 -24.10 6.05
CA ILE A 391 3.97 -23.65 5.21
C ILE A 391 4.26 -22.16 5.44
N LYS A 392 3.21 -21.32 5.52
CA LYS A 392 3.40 -19.89 5.85
C LYS A 392 4.01 -19.68 7.23
N ALA A 393 3.59 -20.43 8.23
CA ALA A 393 4.16 -20.35 9.57
C ALA A 393 5.63 -20.80 9.59
N TRP A 394 5.96 -21.88 8.88
CA TRP A 394 7.32 -22.33 8.68
C TRP A 394 8.18 -21.29 7.97
N ALA A 395 7.75 -20.73 6.84
CA ALA A 395 8.49 -19.70 6.14
C ALA A 395 8.68 -18.43 7.00
N SER A 396 7.64 -18.06 7.77
CA SER A 396 7.69 -16.91 8.69
C SER A 396 8.73 -17.07 9.81
N SER A 397 9.09 -18.31 10.22
CA SER A 397 10.11 -18.52 11.25
C SER A 397 11.53 -18.14 10.80
N TYR A 398 11.75 -18.00 9.50
CA TYR A 398 13.01 -17.53 8.90
C TYR A 398 12.97 -16.06 8.49
N MET A 399 11.94 -15.32 8.87
CA MET A 399 11.75 -13.93 8.46
C MET A 399 11.74 -12.98 9.65
N ASN A 400 12.36 -11.81 9.45
CA ASN A 400 12.25 -10.68 10.35
C ASN A 400 11.30 -9.64 9.77
N LYS A 401 10.61 -8.93 10.66
CA LYS A 401 9.74 -7.83 10.29
C LYS A 401 10.55 -6.53 10.28
N GLU A 402 10.79 -5.98 9.10
CA GLU A 402 11.54 -4.75 8.90
C GLU A 402 10.65 -3.62 8.40
N ASN A 403 11.01 -2.37 8.71
CA ASN A 403 10.35 -1.21 8.16
C ASN A 403 10.52 -1.16 6.63
N CYS A 404 9.45 -0.83 5.93
CA CYS A 404 9.49 -0.68 4.48
C CYS A 404 10.46 0.45 4.09
N LYS A 405 11.49 0.13 3.31
CA LYS A 405 12.49 1.11 2.84
C LYS A 405 11.91 2.23 1.98
N THR A 406 10.78 1.99 1.31
CA THR A 406 10.12 3.00 0.45
C THR A 406 9.41 4.08 1.27
N CYS A 407 8.72 3.71 2.36
CA CYS A 407 7.93 4.65 3.16
C CYS A 407 8.46 4.83 4.59
N ASN A 408 9.55 4.18 4.96
CA ASN A 408 10.15 4.21 6.30
C ASN A 408 9.13 4.01 7.43
N GLY A 409 8.20 3.03 7.23
CA GLY A 409 7.15 2.74 8.21
C GLY A 409 5.89 3.60 8.09
N LYS A 410 5.88 4.68 7.32
CA LYS A 410 4.77 5.66 7.23
C LYS A 410 3.52 5.15 6.50
N ARG A 411 3.54 3.97 5.86
CA ARG A 411 2.43 3.28 5.19
C ARG A 411 1.85 3.97 3.95
N LEU A 412 2.03 5.26 3.79
CA LEU A 412 1.48 6.07 2.71
C LEU A 412 2.49 6.29 1.58
N LYS A 413 1.99 6.67 0.41
CA LYS A 413 2.81 7.16 -0.69
C LYS A 413 3.44 8.50 -0.34
N GLU A 414 4.56 8.82 -0.97
CA GLU A 414 5.34 10.03 -0.69
C GLU A 414 4.52 11.31 -0.87
N GLU A 415 3.75 11.42 -1.96
CA GLU A 415 2.96 12.62 -2.25
C GLU A 415 1.96 12.94 -1.14
N SER A 416 1.33 11.93 -0.53
CA SER A 416 0.38 12.13 0.57
C SER A 416 1.03 12.72 1.83
N LEU A 417 2.33 12.47 2.04
CA LEU A 417 3.09 12.99 3.18
C LEU A 417 3.56 14.44 2.99
N HIS A 418 3.43 14.98 1.77
CA HIS A 418 3.74 16.37 1.48
C HIS A 418 2.57 17.33 1.71
N PHE A 419 1.39 16.82 2.06
CA PHE A 419 0.29 17.63 2.57
C PHE A 419 0.46 17.84 4.07
N LYS A 420 0.46 19.09 4.51
CA LYS A 420 0.71 19.45 5.91
C LYS A 420 -0.39 20.34 6.46
N ILE A 421 -0.68 20.15 7.74
CA ILE A 421 -1.48 21.04 8.57
C ILE A 421 -0.61 21.44 9.76
N LEU A 422 -0.44 22.73 10.02
CA LEU A 422 0.49 23.25 11.05
C LEU A 422 1.90 22.60 10.92
N LYS A 423 2.39 22.47 9.68
CA LYS A 423 3.70 21.88 9.33
C LYS A 423 3.84 20.38 9.65
N ARG A 424 2.78 19.68 10.03
CA ARG A 424 2.75 18.24 10.31
C ARG A 424 2.11 17.46 9.18
N ASP A 425 2.68 16.33 8.79
CA ASP A 425 2.04 15.40 7.88
C ASP A 425 1.04 14.49 8.64
N ILE A 426 0.14 13.82 7.91
CA ILE A 426 -0.90 12.96 8.52
C ILE A 426 -0.29 11.79 9.32
N ASN A 427 0.86 11.27 8.91
CA ASN A 427 1.51 10.18 9.64
C ASN A 427 2.06 10.68 10.98
N GLU A 428 2.65 11.87 11.02
CA GLU A 428 3.11 12.48 12.27
C GLU A 428 1.94 12.66 13.24
N VAL A 429 0.82 13.22 12.78
CA VAL A 429 -0.37 13.44 13.62
C VAL A 429 -1.02 12.13 14.05
N SER A 430 -1.05 11.11 13.19
CA SER A 430 -1.60 9.80 13.53
C SER A 430 -0.78 9.02 14.57
N ASN A 431 0.45 9.44 14.84
CA ASN A 431 1.32 8.87 15.87
C ASN A 431 1.25 9.62 17.21
N PHE A 432 0.49 10.70 17.29
CA PHE A 432 0.26 11.39 18.55
C PHE A 432 -0.52 10.52 19.54
N SER A 433 -0.22 10.69 20.82
CA SER A 433 -1.14 10.28 21.88
C SER A 433 -2.44 11.11 21.81
N PHE A 434 -3.49 10.67 22.46
CA PHE A 434 -4.74 11.44 22.48
C PHE A 434 -4.58 12.82 23.12
N ASP A 435 -3.73 12.96 24.14
CA ASP A 435 -3.43 14.25 24.77
C ASP A 435 -2.68 15.18 23.78
N GLU A 436 -1.69 14.69 23.08
CA GLU A 436 -0.98 15.45 22.03
C GLU A 436 -1.91 15.84 20.88
N LEU A 437 -2.78 14.93 20.46
CA LEU A 437 -3.77 15.20 19.41
C LEU A 437 -4.73 16.31 19.84
N ASN A 438 -5.24 16.26 21.08
CA ASN A 438 -6.12 17.27 21.64
C ASN A 438 -5.44 18.65 21.69
N LEU A 439 -4.20 18.71 22.15
CA LEU A 439 -3.42 19.95 22.17
C LEU A 439 -3.21 20.51 20.75
N TRP A 440 -2.84 19.66 19.79
CA TRP A 440 -2.65 20.04 18.40
C TRP A 440 -3.95 20.56 17.76
N ILE A 441 -5.09 19.92 18.02
CA ILE A 441 -6.41 20.37 17.50
C ILE A 441 -6.79 21.71 18.09
N ASN A 442 -6.55 21.94 19.37
CA ASN A 442 -6.84 23.25 20.00
C ASN A 442 -5.94 24.36 19.44
N GLU A 443 -4.67 24.07 19.11
CA GLU A 443 -3.78 24.98 18.40
C GLU A 443 -4.32 25.24 16.98
N LEU A 444 -4.77 24.20 16.28
CA LEU A 444 -5.33 24.31 14.93
C LEU A 444 -6.54 25.23 14.89
N LYS A 445 -7.51 25.08 15.79
CA LYS A 445 -8.69 25.95 15.89
C LYS A 445 -8.35 27.44 16.01
N ARG A 446 -7.24 27.76 16.66
CA ARG A 446 -6.79 29.17 16.85
C ARG A 446 -6.10 29.77 15.61
N LYS A 447 -5.56 28.90 14.74
CA LYS A 447 -4.75 29.34 13.58
C LYS A 447 -5.49 29.26 12.25
N LEU A 448 -6.63 28.57 12.19
CA LEU A 448 -7.46 28.51 10.99
C LEU A 448 -8.12 29.86 10.70
N THR A 449 -8.20 30.18 9.42
CA THR A 449 -9.03 31.29 8.93
C THR A 449 -10.51 30.96 9.09
N ASP A 450 -11.38 31.98 9.10
CA ASP A 450 -12.84 31.80 9.22
C ASP A 450 -13.41 30.85 8.14
N LYS A 451 -12.85 30.90 6.94
CA LYS A 451 -13.23 30.01 5.83
C LYS A 451 -12.84 28.57 6.09
N GLU A 452 -11.61 28.34 6.51
CA GLU A 452 -11.11 27.01 6.84
C GLU A 452 -11.82 26.44 8.07
N LEU A 453 -12.09 27.27 9.07
CA LEU A 453 -12.81 26.85 10.27
C LEU A 453 -14.24 26.39 9.93
N LYS A 454 -14.95 27.10 9.04
CA LYS A 454 -16.28 26.64 8.57
C LYS A 454 -16.22 25.26 7.91
N ILE A 455 -15.17 24.95 7.18
CA ILE A 455 -14.98 23.65 6.52
C ILE A 455 -14.60 22.56 7.52
N ALA A 456 -13.71 22.88 8.46
CA ALA A 456 -13.09 21.89 9.35
C ALA A 456 -13.86 21.67 10.67
N ASN A 457 -14.76 22.57 11.07
CA ASN A 457 -15.34 22.57 12.41
C ASN A 457 -16.10 21.28 12.76
N GLU A 458 -16.91 20.75 11.84
CA GLU A 458 -17.63 19.48 12.07
C GLU A 458 -16.65 18.31 12.22
N ILE A 459 -15.64 18.26 11.35
CA ILE A 459 -14.60 17.21 11.36
C ILE A 459 -13.84 17.24 12.69
N ILE A 460 -13.44 18.43 13.11
CA ILE A 460 -12.71 18.64 14.36
C ILE A 460 -13.55 18.22 15.58
N ASN A 461 -14.84 18.53 15.58
CA ASN A 461 -15.73 18.15 16.67
C ASN A 461 -15.91 16.63 16.76
N GLU A 462 -15.95 15.93 15.64
CA GLU A 462 -15.99 14.45 15.63
C GLU A 462 -14.69 13.84 16.16
N ILE A 463 -13.52 14.41 15.83
CA ILE A 463 -12.22 13.94 16.36
C ILE A 463 -12.13 14.15 17.89
N LEU A 464 -12.77 15.20 18.43
CA LEU A 464 -12.71 15.53 19.86
C LEU A 464 -13.70 14.71 20.72
N LYS A 465 -14.72 14.06 20.14
CA LYS A 465 -15.60 13.11 20.81
C LYS A 465 -14.86 11.82 21.17
#